data_d9f8fc80656a3537fd4de973d1a89e89
#
_entry.id   d9f8fc80656a3537fd4de973d1a89e89
#
_cell.length_a   1.000
_cell.length_b   1.000
_cell.length_c   1.000
_cell.angle_alpha   90.00
_cell.angle_beta   90.00
_cell.angle_gamma   90.00
#
_symmetry.space_group_name_H-M   'P 1'
#
loop_
_entity.id
_entity.type
_entity.pdbx_description
1 polymer ?
#
loop_
_entity_poly.entity_id
_entity_poly.type
_entity_poly.pdbx_seq_one_letter_code
_entity_poly.pdbx_strand_id
1 'polypeptide(L)'
;VLPGNEGRGYVLRRLLRRAARHGKLLGVNRPFLYEVVDTVVHENEGHYPELRERQAYITKVIRTEEENFAKTIDGGMKIFSDMLAEHKAKGETRFSGEDAFKLYDTYGFPIDLTREMAADEGLSVDEDAFQKAMTEQKNRAREARKALGDLGWTGVEFGKDIPSTEFVGYDHDSIDDAKIVALVV
;
A
#
# COMPACT_ATOMS: atom_id res chain seq x y z
N VAL A 1 5.33 -10.80 1.80
CA VAL A 1 4.71 -9.47 1.86
C VAL A 1 3.68 -9.36 0.75
N LEU A 2 2.49 -8.83 1.04
CA LEU A 2 1.44 -8.55 0.05
C LEU A 2 1.32 -7.04 -0.16
N PRO A 3 0.88 -6.58 -1.36
CA PRO A 3 0.56 -5.17 -1.57
C PRO A 3 -0.49 -4.69 -0.55
N GLY A 4 -0.23 -3.56 0.10
CA GLY A 4 -1.07 -3.04 1.17
C GLY A 4 -1.01 -1.53 1.28
N ASN A 5 -1.73 -0.96 2.26
CA ASN A 5 -1.78 0.49 2.49
C ASN A 5 -0.75 0.97 3.52
N GLU A 6 -0.08 0.06 4.22
CA GLU A 6 0.86 0.38 5.30
C GLU A 6 2.12 -0.50 5.24
N GLY A 7 3.18 -0.04 5.88
CA GLY A 7 4.43 -0.77 6.07
C GLY A 7 5.07 -1.27 4.77
N ARG A 8 5.64 -2.46 4.80
CA ARG A 8 6.31 -3.09 3.63
C ARG A 8 5.35 -3.35 2.47
N GLY A 9 4.08 -3.62 2.75
CA GLY A 9 3.05 -3.81 1.74
C GLY A 9 2.77 -2.55 0.93
N TYR A 10 2.83 -1.38 1.58
CA TYR A 10 2.72 -0.08 0.91
C TYR A 10 3.87 0.13 -0.09
N VAL A 11 5.10 -0.18 0.31
CA VAL A 11 6.27 -0.04 -0.59
C VAL A 11 6.09 -0.92 -1.83
N LEU A 12 5.67 -2.16 -1.67
CA LEU A 12 5.42 -3.07 -2.79
C LEU A 12 4.31 -2.55 -3.70
N ARG A 13 3.18 -2.13 -3.13
CA ARG A 13 2.06 -1.54 -3.90
C ARG A 13 2.50 -0.31 -4.68
N ARG A 14 3.27 0.59 -4.06
CA ARG A 14 3.81 1.79 -4.70
C ARG A 14 4.66 1.46 -5.92
N LEU A 15 5.56 0.48 -5.80
CA LEU A 15 6.42 0.05 -6.92
C LEU A 15 5.59 -0.52 -8.08
N LEU A 16 4.60 -1.37 -7.79
CA LEU A 16 3.72 -1.94 -8.81
C LEU A 16 2.92 -0.85 -9.54
N ARG A 17 2.31 0.08 -8.81
CA ARG A 17 1.50 1.15 -9.41
C ARG A 17 2.33 2.14 -10.21
N ARG A 18 3.53 2.45 -9.74
CA ARG A 18 4.48 3.27 -10.49
C ARG A 18 4.86 2.61 -11.82
N ALA A 19 5.21 1.33 -11.79
CA ALA A 19 5.55 0.57 -13.00
C ALA A 19 4.35 0.49 -13.98
N ALA A 20 3.14 0.23 -13.47
CA ALA A 20 1.92 0.21 -14.28
C ALA A 20 1.64 1.56 -14.96
N ARG A 21 1.82 2.69 -14.25
CA ARG A 21 1.70 4.03 -14.85
C ARG A 21 2.72 4.24 -15.97
N HIS A 22 3.98 3.92 -15.74
CA HIS A 22 5.01 4.09 -16.77
C HIS A 22 4.74 3.20 -17.98
N GLY A 23 4.29 1.97 -17.78
CA GLY A 23 3.83 1.12 -18.88
C GLY A 23 2.74 1.79 -19.71
N LYS A 24 1.76 2.42 -19.04
CA LYS A 24 0.70 3.16 -19.72
C LYS A 24 1.20 4.34 -20.53
N LEU A 25 2.15 5.13 -20.01
CA LEU A 25 2.80 6.23 -20.74
C LEU A 25 3.56 5.74 -21.97
N LEU A 26 4.07 4.51 -21.94
CA LEU A 26 4.70 3.84 -23.09
C LEU A 26 3.70 3.18 -24.05
N GLY A 27 2.40 3.35 -23.82
CA GLY A 27 1.34 2.83 -24.68
C GLY A 27 0.84 1.42 -24.35
N VAL A 28 1.27 0.83 -23.24
CA VAL A 28 0.76 -0.47 -22.76
C VAL A 28 -0.57 -0.24 -22.03
N ASN A 29 -1.68 -0.50 -22.72
CA ASN A 29 -3.03 -0.28 -22.20
C ASN A 29 -3.68 -1.53 -21.59
N ARG A 30 -2.88 -2.40 -21.00
CA ARG A 30 -3.31 -3.63 -20.33
C ARG A 30 -2.40 -3.96 -19.15
N PRO A 31 -2.84 -4.78 -18.18
CA PRO A 31 -1.93 -5.38 -17.22
C PRO A 31 -0.84 -6.17 -17.93
N PHE A 32 0.41 -6.05 -17.49
CA PHE A 32 1.57 -6.71 -18.12
C PHE A 32 2.65 -7.14 -17.13
N LEU A 33 2.73 -6.53 -15.93
CA LEU A 33 3.78 -6.83 -14.96
C LEU A 33 3.76 -8.30 -14.53
N TYR A 34 2.58 -8.91 -14.48
CA TYR A 34 2.45 -10.32 -14.14
C TYR A 34 3.09 -11.24 -15.19
N GLU A 35 3.25 -10.79 -16.45
CA GLU A 35 3.92 -11.55 -17.51
C GLU A 35 5.43 -11.63 -17.30
N VAL A 36 6.00 -10.63 -16.60
CA VAL A 36 7.44 -10.58 -16.28
C VAL A 36 7.82 -11.54 -15.15
N VAL A 37 6.85 -12.04 -14.39
CA VAL A 37 7.09 -12.93 -13.23
C VAL A 37 7.86 -14.18 -13.64
N ASP A 38 7.52 -14.81 -14.77
CA ASP A 38 8.19 -16.03 -15.21
C ASP A 38 9.67 -15.79 -15.47
N THR A 39 10.01 -14.69 -16.14
CA THR A 39 11.42 -14.31 -16.38
C THR A 39 12.15 -14.08 -15.05
N VAL A 40 11.56 -13.35 -14.12
CA VAL A 40 12.17 -13.09 -12.80
C VAL A 40 12.38 -14.38 -12.02
N VAL A 41 11.42 -15.29 -12.06
CA VAL A 41 11.52 -16.60 -11.41
C VAL A 41 12.65 -17.40 -12.06
N HIS A 42 12.69 -17.50 -13.39
CA HIS A 42 13.72 -18.24 -14.12
C HIS A 42 15.14 -17.77 -13.79
N GLU A 43 15.33 -16.45 -13.74
CA GLU A 43 16.66 -15.87 -13.46
C GLU A 43 17.11 -16.02 -11.99
N ASN A 44 16.18 -16.29 -11.08
CA ASN A 44 16.47 -16.31 -9.63
C ASN A 44 16.24 -17.67 -8.96
N GLU A 45 15.54 -18.62 -9.59
CA GLU A 45 15.15 -19.90 -8.96
C GLU A 45 16.34 -20.76 -8.51
N GLY A 46 17.53 -20.58 -9.12
CA GLY A 46 18.73 -21.27 -8.71
C GLY A 46 19.19 -20.90 -7.28
N HIS A 47 18.89 -19.70 -6.82
CA HIS A 47 19.20 -19.22 -5.47
C HIS A 47 17.97 -19.17 -4.56
N TYR A 48 16.79 -19.03 -5.14
CA TYR A 48 15.50 -18.90 -4.44
C TYR A 48 14.46 -19.87 -5.03
N PRO A 49 14.60 -21.19 -4.80
CA PRO A 49 13.75 -22.22 -5.40
C PRO A 49 12.25 -22.04 -5.04
N GLU A 50 11.95 -21.44 -3.88
CA GLU A 50 10.61 -21.12 -3.44
C GLU A 50 9.87 -20.15 -4.38
N LEU A 51 10.58 -19.41 -5.23
CA LEU A 51 9.94 -18.56 -6.23
C LEU A 51 9.20 -19.41 -7.28
N ARG A 52 9.81 -20.51 -7.73
CA ARG A 52 9.16 -21.44 -8.67
C ARG A 52 7.94 -22.11 -8.05
N GLU A 53 8.05 -22.56 -6.81
CA GLU A 53 6.96 -23.18 -6.08
C GLU A 53 5.75 -22.23 -5.91
N ARG A 54 6.01 -20.95 -5.71
CA ARG A 54 5.00 -19.92 -5.46
C ARG A 54 4.65 -19.07 -6.67
N GLN A 55 5.19 -19.36 -7.84
CA GLN A 55 5.04 -18.54 -9.04
C GLN A 55 3.59 -18.23 -9.37
N ALA A 56 2.71 -19.22 -9.37
CA ALA A 56 1.29 -19.03 -9.66
C ALA A 56 0.61 -18.06 -8.68
N TYR A 57 0.99 -18.14 -7.41
CA TYR A 57 0.49 -17.23 -6.38
C TYR A 57 1.01 -15.79 -6.57
N ILE A 58 2.31 -15.63 -6.83
CA ILE A 58 2.96 -14.34 -7.08
C ILE A 58 2.32 -13.68 -8.30
N THR A 59 2.17 -14.40 -9.40
CA THR A 59 1.53 -13.95 -10.63
C THR A 59 0.10 -13.45 -10.36
N LYS A 60 -0.69 -14.23 -9.60
CA LYS A 60 -2.06 -13.85 -9.23
C LYS A 60 -2.10 -12.56 -8.42
N VAL A 61 -1.21 -12.41 -7.43
CA VAL A 61 -1.16 -11.20 -6.58
C VAL A 61 -0.82 -9.96 -7.40
N ILE A 62 0.22 -10.04 -8.23
CA ILE A 62 0.65 -8.92 -9.09
C ILE A 62 -0.45 -8.55 -10.06
N ARG A 63 -1.03 -9.54 -10.76
CA ARG A 63 -2.11 -9.31 -11.72
C ARG A 63 -3.33 -8.66 -11.07
N THR A 64 -3.74 -9.14 -9.90
CA THR A 64 -4.88 -8.58 -9.17
C THR A 64 -4.64 -7.10 -8.79
N GLU A 65 -3.44 -6.76 -8.32
CA GLU A 65 -3.10 -5.37 -7.98
C GLU A 65 -3.08 -4.47 -9.24
N GLU A 66 -2.52 -4.96 -10.37
CA GLU A 66 -2.54 -4.24 -11.65
C GLU A 66 -3.97 -4.02 -12.16
N GLU A 67 -4.79 -5.07 -12.18
CA GLU A 67 -6.18 -4.98 -12.64
C GLU A 67 -7.01 -4.02 -11.79
N ASN A 68 -6.80 -4.02 -10.47
CA ASN A 68 -7.47 -3.09 -9.58
C ASN A 68 -7.02 -1.64 -9.80
N PHE A 69 -5.73 -1.42 -10.04
CA PHE A 69 -5.22 -0.09 -10.34
C PHE A 69 -5.66 0.38 -11.75
N ALA A 70 -5.69 -0.52 -12.73
CA ALA A 70 -6.16 -0.21 -14.07
C ALA A 70 -7.60 0.33 -14.11
N LYS A 71 -8.45 -0.08 -13.17
CA LYS A 71 -9.83 0.43 -13.06
C LYS A 71 -9.91 1.90 -12.64
N THR A 72 -8.91 2.39 -11.93
CA THR A 72 -8.91 3.74 -11.34
C THR A 72 -7.90 4.68 -11.99
N ILE A 73 -6.86 4.16 -12.66
CA ILE A 73 -5.76 4.99 -13.19
C ILE A 73 -6.25 6.03 -14.20
N ASP A 74 -7.15 5.66 -15.12
CA ASP A 74 -7.64 6.59 -16.14
C ASP A 74 -8.46 7.72 -15.53
N GLY A 75 -9.35 7.37 -14.61
CA GLY A 75 -10.11 8.36 -13.85
C GLY A 75 -9.20 9.26 -13.02
N GLY A 76 -8.22 8.68 -12.33
CA GLY A 76 -7.26 9.42 -11.52
C GLY A 76 -6.37 10.36 -12.33
N MET A 77 -5.89 9.94 -13.50
CA MET A 77 -5.09 10.78 -14.39
C MET A 77 -5.91 11.95 -14.95
N LYS A 78 -7.18 11.70 -15.31
CA LYS A 78 -8.08 12.76 -15.76
C LYS A 78 -8.31 13.79 -14.66
N ILE A 79 -8.67 13.35 -13.46
CA ILE A 79 -8.89 14.22 -12.30
C ILE A 79 -7.63 14.99 -11.93
N PHE A 80 -6.45 14.34 -11.97
CA PHE A 80 -5.18 15.04 -11.77
C PHE A 80 -4.99 16.16 -12.80
N SER A 81 -5.27 15.90 -14.08
CA SER A 81 -5.15 16.90 -15.15
C SER A 81 -6.11 18.08 -14.93
N ASP A 82 -7.34 17.82 -14.52
CA ASP A 82 -8.34 18.86 -14.22
C ASP A 82 -7.89 19.72 -13.04
N MET A 83 -7.46 19.11 -11.92
CA MET A 83 -6.92 19.80 -10.75
C MET A 83 -5.67 20.61 -11.08
N LEU A 84 -4.75 20.05 -11.88
CA LEU A 84 -3.54 20.73 -12.34
C LEU A 84 -3.87 21.98 -13.15
N ALA A 85 -4.86 21.90 -14.04
CA ALA A 85 -5.30 23.03 -14.83
C ALA A 85 -5.86 24.17 -13.94
N GLU A 86 -6.59 23.82 -12.88
CA GLU A 86 -7.09 24.79 -11.91
C GLU A 86 -5.95 25.46 -11.13
N HIS A 87 -4.96 24.71 -10.65
CA HIS A 87 -3.79 25.24 -9.95
C HIS A 87 -2.98 26.19 -10.85
N LYS A 88 -2.74 25.78 -12.10
CA LYS A 88 -2.04 26.62 -13.10
C LYS A 88 -2.82 27.90 -13.43
N ALA A 89 -4.14 27.82 -13.56
CA ALA A 89 -4.98 28.99 -13.83
C ALA A 89 -4.94 30.02 -12.69
N LYS A 90 -4.73 29.55 -11.45
CA LYS A 90 -4.56 30.41 -10.27
C LYS A 90 -3.11 30.92 -10.11
N GLY A 91 -2.19 30.52 -10.97
CA GLY A 91 -0.75 30.86 -10.87
C GLY A 91 -0.05 30.16 -9.68
N GLU A 92 -0.61 29.09 -9.18
CA GLU A 92 -0.02 28.33 -8.07
C GLU A 92 1.17 27.50 -8.56
N THR A 93 2.22 27.47 -7.78
CA THR A 93 3.42 26.64 -8.01
C THR A 93 3.42 25.36 -7.19
N ARG A 94 2.34 25.14 -6.43
CA ARG A 94 2.18 24.04 -5.49
C ARG A 94 0.85 23.34 -5.72
N PHE A 95 0.90 22.03 -5.92
CA PHE A 95 -0.29 21.19 -6.01
C PHE A 95 -0.81 20.95 -4.57
N SER A 96 -2.11 21.12 -4.37
CA SER A 96 -2.73 21.05 -3.04
C SER A 96 -2.54 19.66 -2.41
N GLY A 97 -2.21 19.64 -1.10
CA GLY A 97 -2.13 18.39 -0.35
C GLY A 97 -3.48 17.69 -0.18
N GLU A 98 -4.58 18.45 -0.18
CA GLU A 98 -5.94 17.92 -0.13
C GLU A 98 -6.30 17.21 -1.45
N ASP A 99 -5.94 17.79 -2.59
CA ASP A 99 -6.11 17.17 -3.90
C ASP A 99 -5.24 15.93 -4.05
N ALA A 100 -3.99 15.98 -3.58
CA ALA A 100 -3.11 14.82 -3.52
C ALA A 100 -3.70 13.71 -2.64
N PHE A 101 -4.32 14.07 -1.50
CA PHE A 101 -5.01 13.13 -0.63
C PHE A 101 -6.24 12.51 -1.32
N LYS A 102 -7.02 13.29 -2.05
CA LYS A 102 -8.16 12.79 -2.82
C LYS A 102 -7.73 11.78 -3.90
N LEU A 103 -6.62 12.06 -4.60
CA LEU A 103 -6.03 11.12 -5.56
C LEU A 103 -5.58 9.83 -4.87
N TYR A 104 -4.99 9.93 -3.67
CA TYR A 104 -4.58 8.78 -2.88
C TYR A 104 -5.77 7.94 -2.40
N ASP A 105 -6.74 8.57 -1.75
CA ASP A 105 -7.85 7.90 -1.08
C ASP A 105 -8.86 7.29 -2.05
N THR A 106 -9.21 8.03 -3.11
CA THR A 106 -10.26 7.64 -4.05
C THR A 106 -9.73 6.85 -5.24
N TYR A 107 -8.58 7.25 -5.80
CA TYR A 107 -8.03 6.67 -7.02
C TYR A 107 -6.83 5.75 -6.76
N GLY A 108 -6.36 5.70 -5.52
CA GLY A 108 -5.23 4.85 -5.14
C GLY A 108 -3.90 5.30 -5.69
N PHE A 109 -3.72 6.60 -5.96
CA PHE A 109 -2.44 7.17 -6.38
C PHE A 109 -1.53 7.34 -5.16
N PRO A 110 -0.44 6.59 -5.03
CA PRO A 110 0.54 6.86 -3.98
C PRO A 110 1.06 8.30 -4.08
N ILE A 111 1.34 8.93 -2.94
CA ILE A 111 1.82 10.32 -2.93
C ILE A 111 3.06 10.54 -3.79
N ASP A 112 3.95 9.56 -3.84
CA ASP A 112 5.14 9.63 -4.69
C ASP A 112 4.79 9.72 -6.18
N LEU A 113 3.71 9.05 -6.60
CA LEU A 113 3.22 9.10 -7.98
C LEU A 113 2.64 10.50 -8.28
N THR A 114 1.83 11.04 -7.38
CA THR A 114 1.29 12.40 -7.51
C THR A 114 2.41 13.45 -7.55
N ARG A 115 3.44 13.28 -6.69
CA ARG A 115 4.62 14.15 -6.67
C ARG A 115 5.37 14.13 -8.01
N GLU A 116 5.60 12.96 -8.56
CA GLU A 116 6.27 12.77 -9.84
C GLU A 116 5.47 13.43 -10.97
N MET A 117 4.15 13.21 -11.01
CA MET A 117 3.27 13.84 -11.99
C MET A 117 3.22 15.37 -11.87
N ALA A 118 3.20 15.91 -10.66
CA ALA A 118 3.22 17.35 -10.41
C ALA A 118 4.57 17.95 -10.80
N ALA A 119 5.69 17.27 -10.51
CA ALA A 119 7.04 17.71 -10.89
C ALA A 119 7.25 17.73 -12.39
N ASP A 120 6.72 16.75 -13.13
CA ASP A 120 6.72 16.74 -14.61
C ASP A 120 6.07 18.01 -15.19
N GLU A 121 5.15 18.62 -14.45
CA GLU A 121 4.40 19.82 -14.80
C GLU A 121 4.91 21.12 -14.13
N GLY A 122 6.04 21.01 -13.43
CA GLY A 122 6.72 22.14 -12.79
C GLY A 122 6.13 22.58 -11.45
N LEU A 123 5.29 21.75 -10.81
CA LEU A 123 4.71 22.01 -9.50
C LEU A 123 5.36 21.14 -8.43
N SER A 124 5.47 21.68 -7.20
CA SER A 124 5.70 20.86 -5.99
C SER A 124 4.37 20.40 -5.40
N VAL A 125 4.39 19.43 -4.49
CA VAL A 125 3.18 18.99 -3.75
C VAL A 125 3.25 19.51 -2.32
N ASP A 126 2.11 19.91 -1.75
CA ASP A 126 1.98 20.24 -0.33
C ASP A 126 1.90 18.96 0.51
N GLU A 127 3.07 18.39 0.84
CA GLU A 127 3.16 17.14 1.59
C GLU A 127 2.71 17.32 3.05
N ASP A 128 2.84 18.49 3.64
CA ASP A 128 2.41 18.76 5.01
C ASP A 128 0.87 18.70 5.12
N ALA A 129 0.18 19.34 4.18
CA ALA A 129 -1.28 19.26 4.11
C ALA A 129 -1.77 17.84 3.79
N PHE A 130 -1.06 17.11 2.92
CA PHE A 130 -1.35 15.70 2.67
C PHE A 130 -1.23 14.84 3.92
N GLN A 131 -0.13 14.97 4.68
CA GLN A 131 0.09 14.21 5.93
C GLN A 131 -0.97 14.54 7.00
N LYS A 132 -1.39 15.79 7.06
CA LYS A 132 -2.50 16.20 7.94
C LYS A 132 -3.79 15.47 7.56
N ALA A 133 -4.17 15.48 6.29
CA ALA A 133 -5.36 14.77 5.79
C ALA A 133 -5.30 13.25 6.06
N MET A 134 -4.13 12.63 5.85
CA MET A 134 -3.87 11.22 6.18
C MET A 134 -4.08 10.93 7.67
N THR A 135 -3.58 11.82 8.53
CA THR A 135 -3.70 11.68 9.99
C THR A 135 -5.16 11.80 10.43
N GLU A 136 -5.90 12.75 9.87
CA GLU A 136 -7.32 12.95 10.14
C GLU A 136 -8.14 11.73 9.70
N GLN A 137 -7.87 11.16 8.52
CA GLN A 137 -8.52 9.94 8.07
C GLN A 137 -8.24 8.75 9.02
N LYS A 138 -6.98 8.57 9.42
CA LYS A 138 -6.58 7.50 10.35
C LYS A 138 -7.28 7.63 11.70
N ASN A 139 -7.41 8.85 12.21
CA ASN A 139 -8.12 9.11 13.45
C ASN A 139 -9.62 8.83 13.32
N ARG A 140 -10.26 9.29 12.25
CA ARG A 140 -11.67 8.97 11.96
C ARG A 140 -11.93 7.46 11.88
N ALA A 141 -11.04 6.72 11.19
CA ALA A 141 -11.14 5.26 11.11
C ALA A 141 -10.98 4.58 12.48
N ARG A 142 -10.09 5.08 13.34
CA ARG A 142 -9.91 4.59 14.71
C ARG A 142 -11.13 4.88 15.59
N GLU A 143 -11.69 6.07 15.50
CA GLU A 143 -12.90 6.46 16.24
C GLU A 143 -14.10 5.63 15.79
N ALA A 144 -14.29 5.45 14.48
CA ALA A 144 -15.35 4.59 13.94
C ALA A 144 -15.21 3.14 14.44
N ARG A 145 -13.98 2.60 14.48
CA ARG A 145 -13.73 1.25 15.02
C ARG A 145 -14.04 1.17 16.51
N LYS A 146 -13.66 2.20 17.30
CA LYS A 146 -14.01 2.27 18.74
C LYS A 146 -15.51 2.34 18.96
N ALA A 147 -16.24 3.11 18.12
CA ALA A 147 -17.69 3.25 18.19
C ALA A 147 -18.43 1.94 17.85
N LEU A 148 -17.89 1.10 16.98
CA LEU A 148 -18.43 -0.22 16.64
C LEU A 148 -18.17 -1.29 17.73
N GLY A 149 -17.47 -0.92 18.80
CA GLY A 149 -16.99 -1.86 19.83
C GLY A 149 -15.80 -2.67 19.32
N ASP A 150 -14.86 -2.86 20.22
CA ASP A 150 -13.66 -3.67 19.94
C ASP A 150 -14.08 -5.14 19.84
N LEU A 151 -14.37 -5.62 18.63
CA LEU A 151 -14.88 -6.98 18.34
C LEU A 151 -13.80 -8.06 18.51
N GLY A 152 -12.71 -7.76 19.20
CA GLY A 152 -11.62 -8.72 19.25
C GLY A 152 -11.21 -9.21 20.63
N TRP A 153 -11.01 -8.38 21.61
CA TRP A 153 -10.34 -8.80 22.86
C TRP A 153 -10.76 -8.01 24.10
N THR A 154 -11.77 -7.16 24.00
CA THR A 154 -12.35 -6.46 25.16
C THR A 154 -13.17 -7.44 25.98
N GLY A 155 -12.67 -7.78 27.14
CA GLY A 155 -13.31 -8.69 28.08
C GLY A 155 -12.51 -9.95 28.43
N VAL A 156 -11.39 -10.17 27.78
CA VAL A 156 -10.44 -11.22 28.18
C VAL A 156 -9.40 -10.59 29.11
N GLU A 157 -9.67 -10.56 30.39
CA GLU A 157 -8.65 -10.33 31.42
C GLU A 157 -7.97 -11.67 31.73
N PHE A 158 -6.74 -11.82 31.27
CA PHE A 158 -5.88 -12.87 31.82
C PHE A 158 -5.63 -12.56 33.30
N GLY A 159 -5.92 -13.50 34.18
CA GLY A 159 -5.71 -13.33 35.62
C GLY A 159 -4.27 -12.85 35.92
N LYS A 160 -4.11 -12.12 37.01
CA LYS A 160 -2.80 -11.55 37.45
C LYS A 160 -1.72 -12.62 37.71
N ASP A 161 -2.12 -13.88 37.70
CA ASP A 161 -1.25 -15.03 37.97
C ASP A 161 -0.56 -15.60 36.73
N ILE A 162 -0.84 -15.02 35.52
CA ILE A 162 -0.18 -15.44 34.29
C ILE A 162 1.12 -14.66 34.13
N PRO A 163 2.29 -15.32 34.08
CA PRO A 163 3.56 -14.65 33.90
C PRO A 163 3.63 -13.99 32.53
N SER A 164 4.34 -12.88 32.44
CA SER A 164 4.61 -12.22 31.16
C SER A 164 5.42 -13.14 30.26
N THR A 165 5.08 -13.16 28.97
CA THR A 165 5.86 -13.87 27.96
C THR A 165 7.06 -13.03 27.52
N GLU A 166 8.18 -13.71 27.26
CA GLU A 166 9.36 -13.12 26.66
C GLU A 166 9.33 -13.34 25.15
N PHE A 167 9.53 -12.26 24.37
CA PHE A 167 9.65 -12.37 22.92
C PHE A 167 11.10 -12.62 22.53
N VAL A 168 11.36 -13.80 21.97
CA VAL A 168 12.72 -14.24 21.58
C VAL A 168 12.93 -14.30 20.07
N GLY A 169 11.94 -13.89 19.28
CA GLY A 169 11.95 -13.98 17.82
C GLY A 169 12.95 -13.05 17.10
N TYR A 170 13.76 -12.26 17.84
CA TYR A 170 14.90 -11.55 17.27
C TYR A 170 16.16 -12.42 17.23
N ASP A 171 16.26 -13.40 18.12
CA ASP A 171 17.46 -14.22 18.32
C ASP A 171 17.23 -15.68 17.89
N HIS A 172 15.97 -16.13 17.84
CA HIS A 172 15.59 -17.52 17.54
C HIS A 172 14.45 -17.60 16.53
N ASP A 173 14.60 -18.41 15.50
CA ASP A 173 13.57 -18.67 14.48
C ASP A 173 12.53 -19.72 14.93
N SER A 174 12.86 -20.52 15.96
CA SER A 174 12.01 -21.55 16.52
C SER A 174 12.25 -21.75 18.02
N ILE A 175 11.23 -22.20 18.72
CA ILE A 175 11.30 -22.61 20.13
C ILE A 175 10.61 -23.96 20.27
N ASP A 176 11.30 -24.94 20.86
CA ASP A 176 10.81 -26.29 21.01
C ASP A 176 10.03 -26.51 22.33
N ASP A 177 10.19 -25.64 23.34
CA ASP A 177 9.65 -25.78 24.69
C ASP A 177 8.58 -24.75 25.07
N ALA A 178 7.97 -24.08 24.09
CA ALA A 178 6.89 -23.14 24.33
C ALA A 178 5.68 -23.83 24.97
N LYS A 179 5.13 -23.23 26.03
CA LYS A 179 3.93 -23.75 26.74
C LYS A 179 2.79 -22.77 26.62
N ILE A 180 1.61 -23.27 26.28
CA ILE A 180 0.36 -22.51 26.36
C ILE A 180 0.03 -22.37 27.85
N VAL A 181 0.05 -21.13 28.36
CA VAL A 181 -0.23 -20.81 29.76
C VAL A 181 -1.69 -20.43 30.00
N ALA A 182 -2.42 -20.03 28.95
CA ALA A 182 -3.85 -19.76 29.00
C ALA A 182 -4.47 -19.96 27.62
N LEU A 183 -5.71 -20.41 27.57
CA LEU A 183 -6.55 -20.52 26.39
C LEU A 183 -7.92 -19.94 26.72
N VAL A 184 -8.39 -19.01 25.88
CA VAL A 184 -9.75 -18.47 25.99
C VAL A 184 -10.56 -19.03 24.84
N VAL A 185 -11.69 -19.63 25.16
CA VAL A 185 -12.64 -20.26 24.23
C VAL A 185 -13.89 -19.42 24.17
#